data_25d9fc6f02ac3031bdecfdfb74ccb284
#
_entry.id   25d9fc6f02ac3031bdecfdfb74ccb284
#
_cell.length_a   1.000
_cell.length_b   1.000
_cell.length_c   1.000
_cell.angle_alpha   90.00
_cell.angle_beta   90.00
_cell.angle_gamma   90.00
#
_symmetry.space_group_name_H-M   'P 1'
#
loop_
_entity.id
_entity.type
_entity.pdbx_description
1 polymer ?
#
loop_
_entity_poly.entity_id
_entity_poly.type
_entity_poly.pdbx_seq_one_letter_code
_entity_poly.pdbx_strand_id
1 'polypeptide(L)'
;MKKTILNRYDKKKIPELPRVLFEGRVVVVLNESEAQKAVDYLLAQPILGVDTETRPSFKKGHTNKVALLQVASHEICFLFRLNLIGISPSVKRLLEDTTVPKIGLSWHDDLNMLHKTGDFTAGFFIDLQNRVREIGVEDLSLQKLYANFFGQKISKRERLTNWEADILMDKQKQYAATDAWACIMLYEELMRLEETGDYELIKIADDVQADSVTERKG
;
A
#
# COMPACT_ATOMS: atom_id res chain seq x y z
N MET A 1 -28.63 -1.68 -2.17
CA MET A 1 -28.43 -0.34 -1.53
C MET A 1 -27.09 0.18 -2.00
N LYS A 2 -27.06 1.40 -2.55
CA LYS A 2 -25.80 1.99 -3.04
C LYS A 2 -24.84 2.24 -1.89
N LYS A 3 -23.57 1.99 -2.13
CA LYS A 3 -22.48 2.25 -1.18
C LYS A 3 -22.14 3.75 -1.19
N THR A 4 -22.12 4.39 -0.06
CA THR A 4 -21.68 5.79 0.06
C THR A 4 -20.15 5.85 0.07
N ILE A 5 -19.57 6.58 -0.87
CA ILE A 5 -18.14 6.88 -0.96
C ILE A 5 -17.97 8.39 -0.85
N LEU A 6 -17.03 8.83 -0.03
CA LEU A 6 -16.71 10.25 0.13
C LEU A 6 -15.55 10.63 -0.79
N ASN A 7 -15.57 11.83 -1.39
CA ASN A 7 -14.38 12.32 -2.11
C ASN A 7 -13.18 12.49 -1.16
N ARG A 8 -13.44 12.87 0.10
CA ARG A 8 -12.44 13.00 1.17
C ARG A 8 -12.96 12.41 2.47
N TYR A 9 -12.22 11.51 3.08
CA TYR A 9 -12.59 10.89 4.37
C TYR A 9 -12.01 11.69 5.55
N ASP A 10 -12.83 11.97 6.55
CA ASP A 10 -12.40 12.68 7.75
C ASP A 10 -11.45 11.81 8.58
N LYS A 11 -10.17 12.21 8.64
CA LYS A 11 -9.14 11.51 9.40
C LYS A 11 -9.48 11.37 10.90
N LYS A 12 -10.27 12.29 11.46
CA LYS A 12 -10.66 12.26 12.89
C LYS A 12 -11.56 11.09 13.23
N LYS A 13 -12.29 10.54 12.26
CA LYS A 13 -13.18 9.39 12.42
C LYS A 13 -12.44 8.04 12.40
N ILE A 14 -11.24 7.98 11.82
CA ILE A 14 -10.48 6.73 11.65
C ILE A 14 -10.17 6.03 12.98
N PRO A 15 -9.79 6.71 14.08
CA PRO A 15 -9.48 6.04 15.36
C PRO A 15 -10.62 5.21 15.94
N GLU A 16 -11.88 5.55 15.63
CA GLU A 16 -13.07 4.89 16.14
C GLU A 16 -13.44 3.61 15.36
N LEU A 17 -12.88 3.45 14.15
CA LEU A 17 -13.19 2.31 13.30
C LEU A 17 -12.60 1.00 13.84
N PRO A 18 -13.26 -0.15 13.57
CA PRO A 18 -12.68 -1.45 13.86
C PRO A 18 -11.39 -1.65 13.05
N ARG A 19 -10.41 -2.31 13.66
CA ARG A 19 -9.13 -2.59 13.00
C ARG A 19 -9.27 -3.79 12.07
N VAL A 20 -8.69 -3.67 10.87
CA VAL A 20 -8.48 -4.80 9.97
C VAL A 20 -7.04 -5.29 10.07
N LEU A 21 -6.87 -6.59 9.88
CA LEU A 21 -5.58 -7.28 9.77
C LEU A 21 -5.67 -8.31 8.66
N PHE A 22 -4.57 -8.55 7.99
CA PHE A 22 -4.44 -9.69 7.09
C PHE A 22 -4.47 -10.98 7.92
N GLU A 23 -5.39 -11.89 7.61
CA GLU A 23 -5.59 -13.15 8.35
C GLU A 23 -4.88 -14.34 7.70
N GLY A 24 -4.28 -14.13 6.53
CA GLY A 24 -3.55 -15.14 5.80
C GLY A 24 -2.16 -15.42 6.37
N ARG A 25 -1.44 -16.30 5.69
CA ARG A 25 -0.08 -16.69 6.07
C ARG A 25 0.94 -15.62 5.69
N VAL A 26 1.84 -15.27 6.61
CA VAL A 26 2.96 -14.37 6.35
C VAL A 26 4.27 -15.17 6.34
N VAL A 27 5.03 -15.06 5.25
CA VAL A 27 6.30 -15.76 5.03
C VAL A 27 7.41 -14.76 4.81
N VAL A 28 8.46 -14.82 5.63
CA VAL A 28 9.65 -13.99 5.44
C VAL A 28 10.63 -14.71 4.51
N VAL A 29 11.12 -14.00 3.51
CA VAL A 29 12.04 -14.50 2.48
C VAL A 29 13.43 -13.92 2.73
N LEU A 30 14.42 -14.78 2.99
CA LEU A 30 15.74 -14.40 3.45
C LEU A 30 16.87 -14.73 2.45
N ASN A 31 16.58 -15.54 1.42
CA ASN A 31 17.56 -15.96 0.43
C ASN A 31 16.91 -16.23 -0.92
N GLU A 32 17.74 -16.40 -1.97
CA GLU A 32 17.28 -16.58 -3.34
C GLU A 32 16.46 -17.87 -3.55
N SER A 33 16.82 -18.96 -2.88
CA SER A 33 16.06 -20.23 -3.02
C SER A 33 14.63 -20.11 -2.47
N GLU A 34 14.46 -19.37 -1.38
CA GLU A 34 13.13 -19.03 -0.84
C GLU A 34 12.41 -18.04 -1.75
N ALA A 35 13.14 -17.04 -2.29
CA ALA A 35 12.58 -16.07 -3.23
C ALA A 35 12.05 -16.73 -4.49
N GLN A 36 12.78 -17.70 -5.04
CA GLN A 36 12.33 -18.47 -6.21
C GLN A 36 10.98 -19.16 -5.95
N LYS A 37 10.86 -19.91 -4.84
CA LYS A 37 9.60 -20.58 -4.48
C LYS A 37 8.45 -19.62 -4.25
N ALA A 38 8.73 -18.49 -3.59
CA ALA A 38 7.74 -17.46 -3.36
C ALA A 38 7.25 -16.84 -4.67
N VAL A 39 8.17 -16.53 -5.59
CA VAL A 39 7.83 -15.92 -6.89
C VAL A 39 7.09 -16.92 -7.79
N ASP A 40 7.46 -18.20 -7.78
CA ASP A 40 6.72 -19.24 -8.52
C ASP A 40 5.27 -19.33 -8.04
N TYR A 41 5.02 -19.25 -6.72
CA TYR A 41 3.67 -19.19 -6.17
C TYR A 41 2.94 -17.89 -6.57
N LEU A 42 3.60 -16.73 -6.42
CA LEU A 42 3.00 -15.42 -6.69
C LEU A 42 2.60 -15.26 -8.16
N LEU A 43 3.46 -15.66 -9.09
CA LEU A 43 3.17 -15.54 -10.52
C LEU A 43 2.10 -16.54 -11.03
N ALA A 44 1.64 -17.46 -10.18
CA ALA A 44 0.47 -18.30 -10.46
C ALA A 44 -0.84 -17.70 -9.92
N GLN A 45 -0.79 -16.53 -9.26
CA GLN A 45 -1.98 -15.87 -8.73
C GLN A 45 -2.61 -14.93 -9.76
N PRO A 46 -3.94 -14.70 -9.70
CA PRO A 46 -4.61 -13.80 -10.63
C PRO A 46 -4.29 -12.31 -10.40
N ILE A 47 -3.90 -11.95 -9.19
CA ILE A 47 -3.65 -10.57 -8.76
C ILE A 47 -2.73 -10.56 -7.55
N LEU A 48 -1.91 -9.53 -7.43
CA LEU A 48 -1.01 -9.32 -6.30
C LEU A 48 -1.16 -7.92 -5.73
N GLY A 49 -1.09 -7.81 -4.40
CA GLY A 49 -0.93 -6.54 -3.71
C GLY A 49 0.54 -6.30 -3.36
N VAL A 50 1.01 -5.08 -3.50
CA VAL A 50 2.42 -4.75 -3.29
C VAL A 50 2.57 -3.48 -2.46
N ASP A 51 3.61 -3.47 -1.63
CA ASP A 51 4.03 -2.28 -0.88
C ASP A 51 5.53 -2.39 -0.55
N THR A 52 6.16 -1.30 -0.08
CA THR A 52 7.56 -1.32 0.35
C THR A 52 7.74 -0.64 1.69
N GLU A 53 8.77 -1.07 2.42
CA GLU A 53 9.18 -0.43 3.65
C GLU A 53 10.66 -0.06 3.63
N THR A 54 10.93 1.14 4.12
CA THR A 54 12.28 1.69 4.23
C THR A 54 12.57 2.06 5.68
N ARG A 55 13.75 1.74 6.18
CA ARG A 55 14.17 2.22 7.50
C ARG A 55 14.12 3.74 7.54
N PRO A 56 13.44 4.36 8.52
CA PRO A 56 13.36 5.80 8.60
C PRO A 56 14.74 6.43 8.79
N SER A 57 14.98 7.56 8.11
CA SER A 57 16.17 8.38 8.33
C SER A 57 15.76 9.70 8.96
N PHE A 58 16.38 10.06 10.07
CA PHE A 58 16.20 11.35 10.74
C PHE A 58 17.27 12.36 10.35
N LYS A 59 18.20 11.97 9.45
CA LYS A 59 19.25 12.86 8.93
C LYS A 59 18.73 13.56 7.66
N LYS A 60 18.74 14.90 7.67
CA LYS A 60 18.29 15.73 6.53
C LYS A 60 19.05 15.35 5.24
N GLY A 61 18.32 15.14 4.15
CA GLY A 61 18.88 14.80 2.84
C GLY A 61 19.38 13.36 2.69
N HIS A 62 19.18 12.51 3.68
CA HIS A 62 19.56 11.09 3.62
C HIS A 62 18.31 10.21 3.52
N THR A 63 18.26 9.37 2.48
CA THR A 63 17.21 8.36 2.27
C THR A 63 17.85 6.98 2.29
N ASN A 64 17.35 6.06 3.11
CA ASN A 64 17.78 4.67 3.11
C ASN A 64 17.22 3.95 1.88
N LYS A 65 17.84 2.84 1.49
CA LYS A 65 17.31 1.95 0.45
C LYS A 65 16.06 1.23 0.97
N VAL A 66 15.26 0.70 0.05
CA VAL A 66 14.13 -0.17 0.41
C VAL A 66 14.67 -1.41 1.13
N ALA A 67 14.18 -1.65 2.34
CA ALA A 67 14.59 -2.77 3.17
C ALA A 67 13.69 -4.00 3.00
N LEU A 68 12.42 -3.77 2.69
CA LEU A 68 11.40 -4.81 2.58
C LEU A 68 10.52 -4.54 1.38
N LEU A 69 10.25 -5.58 0.57
CA LEU A 69 9.21 -5.63 -0.43
C LEU A 69 8.14 -6.61 0.05
N GLN A 70 6.92 -6.14 0.21
CA GLN A 70 5.77 -6.98 0.55
C GLN A 70 5.00 -7.32 -0.72
N VAL A 71 4.71 -8.60 -0.92
CA VAL A 71 3.87 -9.07 -2.01
C VAL A 71 2.85 -10.07 -1.49
N ALA A 72 1.59 -9.69 -1.57
CA ALA A 72 0.47 -10.47 -1.08
C ALA A 72 -0.37 -11.06 -2.22
N SER A 73 -0.85 -12.28 -2.01
CA SER A 73 -2.08 -12.81 -2.60
C SER A 73 -3.22 -12.66 -1.59
N HIS A 74 -4.40 -13.22 -1.86
CA HIS A 74 -5.49 -13.25 -0.87
C HIS A 74 -5.16 -14.08 0.37
N GLU A 75 -4.29 -15.09 0.25
CA GLU A 75 -4.04 -16.08 1.30
C GLU A 75 -2.65 -15.99 1.91
N ILE A 76 -1.65 -15.57 1.14
CA ILE A 76 -0.25 -15.57 1.58
C ILE A 76 0.39 -14.24 1.23
N CYS A 77 1.10 -13.65 2.19
CA CYS A 77 1.99 -12.51 1.96
C CYS A 77 3.44 -12.92 2.15
N PHE A 78 4.28 -12.63 1.16
CA PHE A 78 5.72 -12.82 1.21
C PHE A 78 6.41 -11.50 1.49
N LEU A 79 7.31 -11.52 2.48
CA LEU A 79 8.10 -10.38 2.93
C LEU A 79 9.54 -10.57 2.48
N PHE A 80 9.90 -10.04 1.31
CA PHE A 80 11.25 -10.14 0.75
C PHE A 80 12.18 -9.15 1.45
N ARG A 81 13.18 -9.66 2.18
CA ARG A 81 14.16 -8.86 2.90
C ARG A 81 15.22 -8.30 1.94
N LEU A 82 14.87 -7.21 1.23
CA LEU A 82 15.77 -6.63 0.21
C LEU A 82 17.10 -6.14 0.79
N ASN A 83 17.15 -5.79 2.07
CA ASN A 83 18.39 -5.47 2.75
C ASN A 83 19.35 -6.68 2.85
N LEU A 84 18.87 -7.92 2.66
CA LEU A 84 19.66 -9.15 2.68
C LEU A 84 19.89 -9.71 1.26
N ILE A 85 18.85 -9.75 0.44
CA ILE A 85 18.89 -10.43 -0.87
C ILE A 85 18.96 -9.48 -2.08
N GLY A 86 18.79 -8.17 -1.86
CA GLY A 86 18.75 -7.18 -2.95
C GLY A 86 17.61 -7.45 -3.95
N ILE A 87 17.78 -6.91 -5.15
CA ILE A 87 16.96 -7.29 -6.31
C ILE A 87 17.59 -8.55 -6.93
N SER A 88 17.39 -9.67 -6.26
CA SER A 88 17.88 -10.98 -6.71
C SER A 88 17.19 -11.43 -8.01
N PRO A 89 17.70 -12.45 -8.74
CA PRO A 89 17.10 -12.89 -9.99
C PRO A 89 15.61 -13.20 -9.90
N SER A 90 15.16 -13.83 -8.82
CA SER A 90 13.73 -14.12 -8.62
C SER A 90 12.92 -12.88 -8.33
N VAL A 91 13.41 -11.95 -7.50
CA VAL A 91 12.76 -10.67 -7.25
C VAL A 91 12.67 -9.85 -8.54
N LYS A 92 13.74 -9.82 -9.34
CA LYS A 92 13.74 -9.16 -10.63
C LYS A 92 12.67 -9.74 -11.56
N ARG A 93 12.58 -11.08 -11.67
CA ARG A 93 11.55 -11.77 -12.47
C ARG A 93 10.14 -11.37 -12.03
N LEU A 94 9.89 -11.24 -10.72
CA LEU A 94 8.59 -10.79 -10.20
C LEU A 94 8.28 -9.34 -10.59
N LEU A 95 9.25 -8.45 -10.45
CA LEU A 95 9.08 -7.03 -10.76
C LEU A 95 8.92 -6.78 -12.27
N GLU A 96 9.55 -7.59 -13.12
CA GLU A 96 9.50 -7.49 -14.58
C GLU A 96 8.32 -8.25 -15.22
N ASP A 97 7.60 -9.06 -14.45
CA ASP A 97 6.46 -9.82 -14.98
C ASP A 97 5.35 -8.89 -15.50
N THR A 98 4.90 -9.16 -16.73
CA THR A 98 3.88 -8.38 -17.44
C THR A 98 2.52 -9.07 -17.50
N THR A 99 2.36 -10.23 -16.85
CA THR A 99 1.15 -11.06 -16.94
C THR A 99 0.26 -10.91 -15.71
N VAL A 100 0.85 -10.87 -14.52
CA VAL A 100 0.11 -10.75 -13.25
C VAL A 100 0.06 -9.29 -12.80
N PRO A 101 -1.13 -8.68 -12.66
CA PRO A 101 -1.26 -7.32 -12.16
C PRO A 101 -0.81 -7.19 -10.71
N LYS A 102 0.06 -6.22 -10.46
CA LYS A 102 0.59 -5.87 -9.14
C LYS A 102 0.00 -4.54 -8.71
N ILE A 103 -0.83 -4.57 -7.68
CA ILE A 103 -1.61 -3.42 -7.20
C ILE A 103 -0.88 -2.77 -6.03
N GLY A 104 -0.56 -1.51 -6.14
CA GLY A 104 0.05 -0.72 -5.06
C GLY A 104 -0.56 0.68 -4.96
N LEU A 105 -0.17 1.41 -3.95
CA LEU A 105 -0.59 2.79 -3.73
C LEU A 105 0.62 3.72 -3.79
N SER A 106 0.59 4.77 -4.63
CA SER A 106 1.73 5.67 -4.87
C SER A 106 2.95 4.94 -5.43
N TRP A 107 2.72 3.91 -6.22
CA TRP A 107 3.72 2.94 -6.63
C TRP A 107 4.86 3.53 -7.46
N HIS A 108 4.63 4.66 -8.11
CA HIS A 108 5.68 5.37 -8.85
C HIS A 108 6.89 5.73 -7.97
N ASP A 109 6.64 6.18 -6.73
CA ASP A 109 7.71 6.55 -5.80
C ASP A 109 8.47 5.32 -5.31
N ASP A 110 7.74 4.22 -5.05
CA ASP A 110 8.32 2.94 -4.63
C ASP A 110 9.21 2.34 -5.73
N LEU A 111 8.80 2.39 -7.00
CA LEU A 111 9.63 1.95 -8.14
C LEU A 111 10.93 2.75 -8.20
N ASN A 112 10.87 4.07 -8.05
CA ASN A 112 12.06 4.92 -8.05
C ASN A 112 13.02 4.56 -6.90
N MET A 113 12.47 4.18 -5.75
CA MET A 113 13.29 3.75 -4.60
C MET A 113 13.86 2.34 -4.80
N LEU A 114 13.11 1.43 -5.42
CA LEU A 114 13.58 0.07 -5.76
C LEU A 114 14.71 0.11 -6.77
N HIS A 115 14.67 1.00 -7.77
CA HIS A 115 15.77 1.21 -8.73
C HIS A 115 17.10 1.63 -8.07
N LYS A 116 17.07 2.25 -6.88
CA LYS A 116 18.30 2.51 -6.10
C LYS A 116 18.88 1.24 -5.48
N THR A 117 18.12 0.16 -5.44
CA THR A 117 18.54 -1.14 -4.88
C THR A 117 19.03 -2.09 -5.97
N GLY A 118 18.52 -1.98 -7.20
CA GLY A 118 18.98 -2.77 -8.36
C GLY A 118 18.19 -2.45 -9.62
N ASP A 119 18.73 -2.86 -10.76
CA ASP A 119 18.17 -2.60 -12.09
C ASP A 119 17.14 -3.65 -12.50
N PHE A 120 15.98 -3.18 -12.93
CA PHE A 120 14.92 -3.99 -13.52
C PHE A 120 14.03 -3.10 -14.40
N THR A 121 13.23 -3.72 -15.28
CA THR A 121 12.18 -3.02 -16.04
C THR A 121 10.83 -3.32 -15.41
N ALA A 122 10.11 -2.29 -14.98
CA ALA A 122 8.82 -2.48 -14.32
C ALA A 122 7.82 -3.16 -15.26
N GLY A 123 7.23 -4.28 -14.81
CA GLY A 123 6.21 -5.02 -15.51
C GLY A 123 4.81 -4.45 -15.33
N PHE A 124 3.82 -5.31 -15.05
CA PHE A 124 2.42 -4.90 -14.94
C PHE A 124 2.09 -4.39 -13.53
N PHE A 125 2.16 -3.08 -13.32
CA PHE A 125 1.78 -2.41 -12.08
C PHE A 125 0.56 -1.51 -12.27
N ILE A 126 -0.33 -1.48 -11.29
CA ILE A 126 -1.50 -0.61 -11.22
C ILE A 126 -1.41 0.23 -9.96
N ASP A 127 -1.41 1.56 -10.11
CA ASP A 127 -1.43 2.49 -8.98
C ASP A 127 -2.86 2.85 -8.61
N LEU A 128 -3.26 2.50 -7.39
CA LEU A 128 -4.58 2.79 -6.84
C LEU A 128 -4.88 4.30 -6.78
N GLN A 129 -3.88 5.18 -6.63
CA GLN A 129 -4.11 6.62 -6.63
C GLN A 129 -4.72 7.11 -7.95
N ASN A 130 -4.32 6.52 -9.07
CA ASN A 130 -4.89 6.86 -10.37
C ASN A 130 -6.33 6.35 -10.47
N ARG A 131 -6.56 5.11 -10.07
CA ARG A 131 -7.87 4.47 -10.17
C ARG A 131 -8.93 5.14 -9.29
N VAL A 132 -8.61 5.48 -8.03
CA VAL A 132 -9.58 6.15 -7.14
C VAL A 132 -9.94 7.56 -7.60
N ARG A 133 -9.02 8.25 -8.30
CA ARG A 133 -9.30 9.57 -8.89
C ARG A 133 -10.34 9.50 -10.02
N GLU A 134 -10.37 8.42 -10.78
CA GLU A 134 -11.32 8.22 -11.87
C GLU A 134 -12.77 8.23 -11.38
N ILE A 135 -13.03 7.76 -10.16
CA ILE A 135 -14.36 7.83 -9.52
C ILE A 135 -14.56 9.07 -8.65
N GLY A 136 -13.61 10.00 -8.65
CA GLY A 136 -13.72 11.30 -7.94
C GLY A 136 -13.26 11.28 -6.48
N VAL A 137 -12.56 10.24 -6.02
CA VAL A 137 -11.95 10.20 -4.69
C VAL A 137 -10.60 10.92 -4.72
N GLU A 138 -10.39 11.83 -3.78
CA GLU A 138 -9.22 12.71 -3.70
C GLU A 138 -8.21 12.25 -2.63
N ASP A 139 -8.59 11.32 -1.76
CA ASP A 139 -7.69 10.78 -0.76
C ASP A 139 -6.59 9.92 -1.38
N LEU A 140 -5.35 10.10 -0.91
CA LEU A 140 -4.16 9.45 -1.44
C LEU A 140 -3.45 8.56 -0.40
N SER A 141 -4.07 8.29 0.74
CA SER A 141 -3.47 7.41 1.75
C SER A 141 -4.27 6.12 1.92
N LEU A 142 -3.57 4.99 1.97
CA LEU A 142 -4.18 3.66 2.13
C LEU A 142 -5.16 3.62 3.32
N GLN A 143 -4.78 4.20 4.46
CA GLN A 143 -5.63 4.25 5.66
C GLN A 143 -6.97 4.98 5.42
N LYS A 144 -6.94 6.12 4.70
CA LYS A 144 -8.17 6.86 4.41
C LYS A 144 -9.04 6.16 3.37
N LEU A 145 -8.41 5.62 2.34
CA LEU A 145 -9.11 4.84 1.31
C LEU A 145 -9.77 3.62 1.94
N TYR A 146 -9.05 2.85 2.75
CA TYR A 146 -9.61 1.67 3.39
C TYR A 146 -10.75 2.01 4.35
N ALA A 147 -10.62 3.11 5.12
CA ALA A 147 -11.68 3.62 5.99
C ALA A 147 -12.93 4.03 5.20
N ASN A 148 -12.74 4.72 4.07
CA ASN A 148 -13.82 5.17 3.21
C ASN A 148 -14.58 4.02 2.54
N PHE A 149 -13.82 3.04 2.03
CA PHE A 149 -14.40 1.93 1.29
C PHE A 149 -14.97 0.82 2.17
N PHE A 150 -14.36 0.56 3.34
CA PHE A 150 -14.73 -0.60 4.16
C PHE A 150 -15.19 -0.25 5.59
N GLY A 151 -15.11 1.02 6.00
CA GLY A 151 -15.45 1.40 7.38
C GLY A 151 -14.51 0.75 8.40
N GLN A 152 -13.27 0.42 8.02
CA GLN A 152 -12.26 -0.22 8.86
C GLN A 152 -10.95 0.56 8.81
N LYS A 153 -10.12 0.42 9.85
CA LYS A 153 -8.83 1.12 9.92
C LYS A 153 -7.64 0.19 9.78
N ILE A 154 -6.66 0.63 9.01
CA ILE A 154 -5.31 0.09 8.97
C ILE A 154 -4.44 0.86 9.97
N SER A 155 -3.66 0.14 10.78
CA SER A 155 -2.75 0.76 11.76
C SER A 155 -1.54 1.38 11.04
N LYS A 156 -1.04 2.52 11.53
CA LYS A 156 0.23 3.13 11.06
C LYS A 156 1.36 3.04 12.10
N ARG A 157 1.17 2.24 13.15
CA ARG A 157 2.09 2.24 14.30
C ARG A 157 3.49 1.76 13.96
N GLU A 158 3.61 0.80 13.03
CA GLU A 158 4.89 0.16 12.71
C GLU A 158 5.65 0.88 11.57
N ARG A 159 5.04 1.86 10.89
CA ARG A 159 5.62 2.56 9.73
C ARG A 159 7.03 3.14 9.98
N LEU A 160 7.28 3.67 11.16
CA LEU A 160 8.55 4.31 11.51
C LEU A 160 9.46 3.41 12.35
N THR A 161 9.34 2.10 12.23
CA THR A 161 10.19 1.13 12.92
C THR A 161 11.44 0.78 12.09
N ASN A 162 12.36 0.02 12.70
CA ASN A 162 13.57 -0.42 12.00
C ASN A 162 13.27 -1.63 11.11
N TRP A 163 13.09 -1.38 9.81
CA TRP A 163 12.84 -2.43 8.81
C TRP A 163 14.11 -3.20 8.39
N GLU A 164 15.30 -2.76 8.82
CA GLU A 164 16.58 -3.46 8.60
C GLU A 164 16.99 -4.32 9.82
N ALA A 165 16.16 -4.42 10.86
CA ALA A 165 16.44 -5.27 12.02
C ALA A 165 16.66 -6.73 11.59
N ASP A 166 17.56 -7.47 12.26
CA ASP A 166 17.86 -8.87 11.94
C ASP A 166 16.61 -9.74 11.95
N ILE A 167 15.72 -9.50 12.91
CA ILE A 167 14.44 -10.21 13.05
C ILE A 167 13.31 -9.17 13.07
N LEU A 168 12.37 -9.31 12.15
CA LEU A 168 11.14 -8.52 12.17
C LEU A 168 10.18 -9.06 13.24
N MET A 169 9.64 -8.16 14.06
CA MET A 169 8.65 -8.50 15.06
C MET A 169 7.33 -8.89 14.38
N ASP A 170 6.51 -9.70 15.04
CA ASP A 170 5.23 -10.16 14.49
C ASP A 170 4.29 -9.01 14.12
N LYS A 171 4.26 -7.94 14.92
CA LYS A 171 3.50 -6.73 14.60
C LYS A 171 3.98 -6.00 13.34
N GLN A 172 5.29 -6.02 13.04
CA GLN A 172 5.82 -5.48 11.79
C GLN A 172 5.41 -6.36 10.60
N LYS A 173 5.57 -7.68 10.73
CA LYS A 173 5.14 -8.63 9.70
C LYS A 173 3.65 -8.50 9.39
N GLN A 174 2.83 -8.41 10.43
CA GLN A 174 1.39 -8.24 10.29
C GLN A 174 1.01 -6.90 9.64
N TYR A 175 1.71 -5.81 10.02
CA TYR A 175 1.51 -4.49 9.43
C TYR A 175 1.83 -4.52 7.93
N ALA A 176 3.03 -4.99 7.56
CA ALA A 176 3.49 -5.05 6.18
C ALA A 176 2.57 -5.92 5.28
N ALA A 177 2.14 -7.08 5.81
CA ALA A 177 1.22 -7.95 5.09
C ALA A 177 -0.17 -7.31 4.90
N THR A 178 -0.65 -6.58 5.91
CA THR A 178 -1.95 -5.90 5.83
C THR A 178 -1.93 -4.79 4.77
N ASP A 179 -0.86 -4.00 4.68
CA ASP A 179 -0.75 -2.90 3.73
C ASP A 179 -0.72 -3.42 2.28
N ALA A 180 0.07 -4.45 1.98
CA ALA A 180 0.10 -5.06 0.65
C ALA A 180 -1.24 -5.72 0.28
N TRP A 181 -1.83 -6.53 1.16
CA TRP A 181 -3.12 -7.18 0.93
C TRP A 181 -4.27 -6.18 0.76
N ALA A 182 -4.27 -5.11 1.52
CA ALA A 182 -5.31 -4.08 1.43
C ALA A 182 -5.37 -3.42 0.06
N CYS A 183 -4.28 -3.41 -0.70
CA CYS A 183 -4.27 -2.91 -2.07
C CYS A 183 -5.12 -3.80 -3.00
N ILE A 184 -5.08 -5.13 -2.83
CA ILE A 184 -5.96 -6.05 -3.58
C ILE A 184 -7.41 -5.75 -3.25
N MET A 185 -7.74 -5.71 -1.97
CA MET A 185 -9.12 -5.52 -1.51
C MET A 185 -9.72 -4.20 -2.02
N LEU A 186 -8.93 -3.12 -2.00
CA LEU A 186 -9.35 -1.83 -2.54
C LEU A 186 -9.56 -1.88 -4.04
N TYR A 187 -8.66 -2.52 -4.77
CA TYR A 187 -8.76 -2.62 -6.23
C TYR A 187 -10.00 -3.43 -6.65
N GLU A 188 -10.22 -4.59 -6.04
CA GLU A 188 -11.38 -5.44 -6.34
C GLU A 188 -12.70 -4.76 -6.02
N GLU A 189 -12.78 -4.08 -4.89
CA GLU A 189 -13.98 -3.31 -4.52
C GLU A 189 -14.20 -2.14 -5.50
N LEU A 190 -13.15 -1.45 -5.90
CA LEU A 190 -13.22 -0.37 -6.88
C LEU A 190 -13.74 -0.90 -8.22
N MET A 191 -13.18 -2.01 -8.72
CA MET A 191 -13.63 -2.64 -9.96
C MET A 191 -15.10 -3.07 -9.88
N ARG A 192 -15.51 -3.68 -8.77
CA ARG A 192 -16.89 -4.06 -8.51
C ARG A 192 -17.84 -2.83 -8.56
N LEU A 193 -17.45 -1.73 -7.93
CA LEU A 193 -18.25 -0.50 -7.89
C LEU A 193 -18.35 0.15 -9.28
N GLU A 194 -17.28 0.16 -10.05
CA GLU A 194 -17.28 0.66 -11.43
C GLU A 194 -18.19 -0.18 -12.35
N GLU A 195 -18.11 -1.50 -12.23
CA GLU A 195 -18.91 -2.42 -13.03
C GLU A 195 -20.40 -2.34 -12.72
N THR A 196 -20.76 -2.30 -11.43
CA THR A 196 -22.15 -2.34 -10.99
C THR A 196 -22.83 -0.97 -10.94
N GLY A 197 -22.07 0.11 -10.81
CA GLY A 197 -22.62 1.45 -10.52
C GLY A 197 -23.28 1.56 -9.14
N ASP A 198 -23.07 0.59 -8.24
CA ASP A 198 -23.71 0.51 -6.93
C ASP A 198 -23.06 1.41 -5.88
N TYR A 199 -22.71 2.63 -6.26
CA TYR A 199 -22.18 3.61 -5.32
C TYR A 199 -22.75 5.01 -5.58
N GLU A 200 -22.61 5.87 -4.59
CA GLU A 200 -22.90 7.28 -4.63
C GLU A 200 -21.69 8.04 -4.06
N LEU A 201 -21.10 8.93 -4.88
CA LEU A 201 -20.03 9.79 -4.45
C LEU A 201 -20.59 11.05 -3.79
N ILE A 202 -20.31 11.22 -2.51
CA ILE A 202 -20.64 12.44 -1.76
C ILE A 202 -19.41 13.36 -1.76
N LYS A 203 -19.58 14.56 -2.31
CA LYS A 203 -18.54 15.61 -2.27
C LYS A 203 -18.68 16.42 -0.98
N ILE A 204 -17.65 16.32 -0.13
CA ILE A 204 -17.51 17.16 1.05
C ILE A 204 -16.88 18.47 0.59
N ALA A 205 -17.57 19.59 0.88
CA ALA A 205 -17.04 20.93 0.56
C ALA A 205 -15.74 21.18 1.33
N ASP A 206 -14.81 21.91 0.71
CA ASP A 206 -13.66 22.44 1.44
C ASP A 206 -14.18 23.37 2.55
N ASP A 207 -13.74 23.14 3.79
CA ASP A 207 -13.94 24.10 4.86
C ASP A 207 -13.21 25.39 4.40
N VAL A 208 -13.99 26.37 3.95
CA VAL A 208 -13.49 27.72 3.72
C VAL A 208 -12.96 28.19 5.08
N GLN A 209 -11.65 28.25 5.23
CA GLN A 209 -11.03 28.92 6.36
C GLN A 209 -11.63 30.32 6.38
N ALA A 210 -12.49 30.58 7.35
CA ALA A 210 -12.97 31.93 7.65
C ALA A 210 -11.72 32.70 8.09
N ASP A 211 -11.10 33.41 7.12
CA ASP A 211 -10.12 34.43 7.41
C ASP A 211 -10.79 35.43 8.36
N SER A 212 -10.34 35.39 9.60
CA SER A 212 -10.66 36.40 10.58
C SER A 212 -10.17 37.75 10.03
N VAL A 213 -11.11 38.48 9.47
CA VAL A 213 -10.94 39.92 9.24
C VAL A 213 -10.74 40.57 10.61
N THR A 214 -9.49 40.75 10.98
CA THR A 214 -9.15 41.58 12.13
C THR A 214 -9.40 43.02 11.70
N GLU A 215 -10.59 43.53 12.01
CA GLU A 215 -10.84 44.97 12.03
C GLU A 215 -9.79 45.64 12.92
N ARG A 216 -8.85 46.34 12.29
CA ARG A 216 -8.07 47.38 12.99
C ARG A 216 -9.00 48.58 13.17
N LYS A 217 -9.51 48.74 14.38
CA LYS A 217 -10.02 50.03 14.83
C LYS A 217 -8.89 50.84 15.46
N GLY A 218 -8.72 52.07 14.94
CA GLY A 218 -8.33 53.29 15.58
C GLY A 218 -6.95 53.43 16.21
#